data_f780d5f3e45423557884231839295387
#
_entry.id   f780d5f3e45423557884231839295387
#
_cell.length_a   1.000
_cell.length_b   1.000
_cell.length_c   1.000
_cell.angle_alpha   90.00
_cell.angle_beta   90.00
_cell.angle_gamma   90.00
#
_symmetry.space_group_name_H-M   'P 1'
#
loop_
_entity.id
_entity.type
_entity.pdbx_description
1 polymer ?
#
loop_
_entity_poly.entity_id
_entity_poly.type
_entity_poly.pdbx_seq_one_letter_code
_entity_poly.pdbx_strand_id
1 'polypeptide(L)'
;MLKSLQKAFKVKEVRDRLLYTFMMLVVIRIGCCLPIPGVDPSYLHDFFSNLQSSGMGFFNAITGGSFSSMSIFALSITPYITSSIIMQLLTIAIPKLEEMQKDGEDGRKKIAEYTRYLTVGLALFESCAMAVGLGGKGLLLEDHRNVWGYLTVVAAMTAGSALLMWIGERITDNGVGNGISIVLLINIVSGTPQDMMTLYERFMAGKSVAVATVACIIVLAIIIAIFVFVIILNDAERRIPVQYSKKMQGRRMIGGQSTYIPLKVNTANVIPVIFASSIMSMPVMIAQFFHVDYSTIGGKILLALSSSNWFKPEAPAYSIGLLVYIVLVVLFAYFYTSITFNPLEVANNMKKSGGFIPGIRPGKPTSDYLNNILNYIVFIGACGLVIVCIIPIVASGLFSVGNLSFGGTSLIIIAGVILETIKAVESLMLVRNYKGFLND
;
A
#
# COMPACT_ATOMS: atom_id res chain seq x y z
N MET A 1 -14.38 -4.46 -18.36
CA MET A 1 -14.12 -4.99 -17.01
C MET A 1 -15.10 -6.09 -16.57
N LEU A 2 -16.40 -5.85 -16.38
CA LEU A 2 -17.35 -6.91 -15.95
C LEU A 2 -17.42 -8.11 -16.91
N LYS A 3 -17.39 -7.86 -18.25
CA LYS A 3 -17.35 -8.94 -19.24
C LYS A 3 -16.05 -9.75 -19.21
N SER A 4 -14.93 -9.12 -18.87
CA SER A 4 -13.62 -9.80 -18.72
C SER A 4 -13.64 -10.70 -17.49
N LEU A 5 -14.17 -10.23 -16.35
CA LEU A 5 -14.35 -11.05 -15.15
C LEU A 5 -15.29 -12.25 -15.39
N GLN A 6 -16.43 -12.05 -16.05
CA GLN A 6 -17.34 -13.16 -16.40
C GLN A 6 -16.67 -14.21 -17.28
N LYS A 7 -15.81 -13.79 -18.23
CA LYS A 7 -15.00 -14.71 -19.04
C LYS A 7 -13.93 -15.42 -18.22
N ALA A 8 -13.31 -14.73 -17.25
CA ALA A 8 -12.30 -15.28 -16.36
C ALA A 8 -12.85 -16.46 -15.52
N PHE A 9 -14.08 -16.35 -15.02
CA PHE A 9 -14.72 -17.45 -14.28
C PHE A 9 -15.01 -18.71 -15.14
N LYS A 10 -15.11 -18.55 -16.47
CA LYS A 10 -15.29 -19.70 -17.39
C LYS A 10 -13.99 -20.45 -17.62
N VAL A 11 -12.84 -19.85 -17.37
CA VAL A 11 -11.52 -20.46 -17.55
C VAL A 11 -11.12 -21.15 -16.27
N LYS A 12 -11.03 -22.50 -16.27
CA LYS A 12 -10.76 -23.31 -15.08
C LYS A 12 -9.54 -22.84 -14.29
N GLU A 13 -8.41 -22.61 -14.95
CA GLU A 13 -7.16 -22.20 -14.30
C GLU A 13 -7.27 -20.84 -13.58
N VAL A 14 -7.90 -19.86 -14.21
CA VAL A 14 -8.11 -18.52 -13.63
C VAL A 14 -9.13 -18.60 -12.50
N ARG A 15 -10.18 -19.39 -12.67
CA ARG A 15 -11.18 -19.63 -11.62
C ARG A 15 -10.56 -20.28 -10.38
N ASP A 16 -9.72 -21.29 -10.57
CA ASP A 16 -9.07 -21.99 -9.46
C ASP A 16 -8.13 -21.06 -8.69
N ARG A 17 -7.39 -20.17 -9.36
CA ARG A 17 -6.57 -19.12 -8.76
C ARG A 17 -7.42 -18.08 -8.01
N LEU A 18 -8.56 -17.66 -8.57
CA LEU A 18 -9.47 -16.73 -7.90
C LEU A 18 -10.10 -17.36 -6.65
N LEU A 19 -10.52 -18.61 -6.72
CA LEU A 19 -11.05 -19.34 -5.57
C LEU A 19 -10.00 -19.54 -4.47
N TYR A 20 -8.74 -19.84 -4.86
CA TYR A 20 -7.63 -19.91 -3.92
C TYR A 20 -7.41 -18.57 -3.19
N THR A 21 -7.37 -17.48 -3.95
CA THR A 21 -7.24 -16.13 -3.37
C THR A 21 -8.37 -15.84 -2.39
N PHE A 22 -9.62 -16.11 -2.80
CA PHE A 22 -10.79 -15.91 -1.94
C PHE A 22 -10.72 -16.74 -0.66
N MET A 23 -10.34 -18.02 -0.75
CA MET A 23 -10.18 -18.89 0.42
C MET A 23 -9.14 -18.35 1.39
N MET A 24 -7.99 -17.87 0.88
CA MET A 24 -6.96 -17.27 1.71
C MET A 24 -7.42 -15.97 2.39
N LEU A 25 -8.26 -15.16 1.72
CA LEU A 25 -8.87 -13.97 2.33
C LEU A 25 -9.79 -14.32 3.50
N VAL A 26 -10.56 -15.41 3.39
CA VAL A 26 -11.39 -15.92 4.50
C VAL A 26 -10.51 -16.35 5.67
N VAL A 27 -9.41 -17.06 5.43
CA VAL A 27 -8.46 -17.46 6.48
C VAL A 27 -7.88 -16.24 7.20
N ILE A 28 -7.49 -15.19 6.44
CA ILE A 28 -7.00 -13.93 7.01
C ILE A 28 -8.07 -13.31 7.93
N ARG A 29 -9.30 -13.22 7.49
CA ARG A 29 -10.38 -12.63 8.29
C ARG A 29 -10.70 -13.43 9.56
N ILE A 30 -10.67 -14.75 9.51
CA ILE A 30 -10.81 -15.61 10.69
C ILE A 30 -9.68 -15.29 11.69
N GLY A 31 -8.44 -15.23 11.24
CA GLY A 31 -7.29 -14.90 12.09
C GLY A 31 -7.35 -13.49 12.71
N CYS A 32 -7.93 -12.51 11.99
CA CYS A 32 -8.16 -11.17 12.52
C CYS A 32 -9.21 -11.13 13.65
N CYS A 33 -10.07 -12.12 13.75
CA CYS A 33 -11.10 -12.23 14.79
C CYS A 33 -10.66 -13.08 15.99
N LEU A 34 -9.52 -13.79 15.92
CA LEU A 34 -9.02 -14.63 16.98
C LEU A 34 -8.20 -13.82 17.98
N PRO A 35 -8.68 -13.55 19.20
CA PRO A 35 -7.93 -12.79 20.19
C PRO A 35 -6.74 -13.59 20.71
N ILE A 36 -5.69 -12.89 21.13
CA ILE A 36 -4.52 -13.51 21.76
C ILE A 36 -4.92 -13.99 23.17
N PRO A 37 -4.58 -15.23 23.55
CA PRO A 37 -4.89 -15.74 24.88
C PRO A 37 -4.24 -14.89 25.99
N GLY A 38 -5.01 -14.61 27.05
CA GLY A 38 -4.52 -13.86 28.23
C GLY A 38 -4.58 -12.33 28.12
N VAL A 39 -5.12 -11.79 27.03
CA VAL A 39 -5.35 -10.37 26.82
C VAL A 39 -6.79 -10.01 27.21
N ASP A 40 -6.99 -8.87 27.87
CA ASP A 40 -8.31 -8.34 28.24
C ASP A 40 -8.88 -7.49 27.08
N PRO A 41 -9.96 -7.93 26.42
CA PRO A 41 -10.56 -7.19 25.30
C PRO A 41 -11.23 -5.88 25.76
N SER A 42 -11.74 -5.80 27.01
CA SER A 42 -12.45 -4.63 27.52
C SER A 42 -11.50 -3.47 27.74
N TYR A 43 -10.33 -3.72 28.32
CA TYR A 43 -9.27 -2.72 28.46
C TYR A 43 -8.86 -2.10 27.13
N LEU A 44 -8.77 -2.92 26.10
CA LEU A 44 -8.37 -2.45 24.79
C LEU A 44 -9.43 -1.58 24.12
N HIS A 45 -10.68 -1.93 24.24
CA HIS A 45 -11.77 -1.11 23.71
C HIS A 45 -11.74 0.30 24.33
N ASP A 46 -11.56 0.40 25.63
CA ASP A 46 -11.47 1.67 26.35
C ASP A 46 -10.18 2.44 26.03
N PHE A 47 -9.06 1.73 25.96
CA PHE A 47 -7.78 2.30 25.56
C PHE A 47 -7.82 2.89 24.15
N PHE A 48 -8.38 2.16 23.18
CA PHE A 48 -8.48 2.62 21.79
C PHE A 48 -9.56 3.67 21.59
N SER A 49 -10.66 3.65 22.33
CA SER A 49 -11.68 4.71 22.26
C SER A 49 -11.11 6.06 22.72
N ASN A 50 -10.24 6.03 23.72
CA ASN A 50 -9.52 7.22 24.21
C ASN A 50 -8.37 7.65 23.26
N LEU A 51 -7.79 6.73 22.49
CA LEU A 51 -6.68 6.98 21.57
C LEU A 51 -7.11 7.30 20.12
N GLN A 52 -8.38 7.20 19.78
CA GLN A 52 -8.89 7.58 18.45
C GLN A 52 -8.48 9.00 18.02
N SER A 53 -8.19 9.87 18.98
CA SER A 53 -7.63 11.22 18.76
C SER A 53 -6.12 11.26 18.49
N SER A 54 -5.38 10.16 18.60
CA SER A 54 -3.91 10.14 18.72
C SER A 54 -3.14 9.56 17.55
N GLY A 55 -3.68 9.55 16.33
CA GLY A 55 -2.94 9.13 15.11
C GLY A 55 -2.84 7.63 14.87
N MET A 56 -3.37 6.79 15.76
CA MET A 56 -3.43 5.33 15.57
C MET A 56 -4.53 4.86 14.61
N GLY A 57 -5.41 5.77 14.18
CA GLY A 57 -6.49 5.41 13.26
C GLY A 57 -6.00 4.85 11.93
N PHE A 58 -4.91 5.42 11.38
CA PHE A 58 -4.30 4.90 10.16
C PHE A 58 -3.75 3.48 10.35
N PHE A 59 -3.07 3.22 11.46
CA PHE A 59 -2.55 1.89 11.77
C PHE A 59 -3.68 0.88 11.95
N ASN A 60 -4.73 1.24 12.69
CA ASN A 60 -5.90 0.39 12.86
C ASN A 60 -6.65 0.13 11.54
N ALA A 61 -6.67 1.10 10.62
CA ALA A 61 -7.23 0.93 9.28
C ALA A 61 -6.44 -0.10 8.44
N ILE A 62 -5.11 -0.02 8.42
CA ILE A 62 -4.25 -0.98 7.70
C ILE A 62 -4.35 -2.39 8.31
N THR A 63 -4.50 -2.49 9.62
CA THR A 63 -4.64 -3.78 10.31
C THR A 63 -6.07 -4.34 10.24
N GLY A 64 -7.03 -3.57 9.72
CA GLY A 64 -8.43 -3.99 9.58
C GLY A 64 -9.14 -4.24 10.91
N GLY A 65 -8.82 -3.46 11.96
CA GLY A 65 -9.36 -3.61 13.29
C GLY A 65 -8.68 -4.69 14.15
N SER A 66 -7.77 -5.47 13.57
CA SER A 66 -7.05 -6.53 14.29
C SER A 66 -6.19 -6.02 15.44
N PHE A 67 -5.69 -4.79 15.30
CA PHE A 67 -4.91 -4.13 16.35
C PHE A 67 -5.79 -3.76 17.54
N SER A 68 -6.95 -3.16 17.32
CA SER A 68 -7.88 -2.78 18.37
C SER A 68 -8.51 -3.98 19.09
N SER A 69 -8.62 -5.13 18.43
CA SER A 69 -9.10 -6.38 19.04
C SER A 69 -7.97 -7.26 19.59
N MET A 70 -6.69 -6.83 19.51
CA MET A 70 -5.51 -7.64 19.84
C MET A 70 -5.62 -9.08 19.37
N SER A 71 -5.92 -9.23 18.11
CA SER A 71 -5.96 -10.55 17.48
C SER A 71 -4.54 -11.05 17.22
N ILE A 72 -4.42 -12.33 16.88
CA ILE A 72 -3.15 -12.94 16.47
C ILE A 72 -2.49 -12.14 15.34
N PHE A 73 -3.31 -11.51 14.48
CA PHE A 73 -2.84 -10.65 13.38
C PHE A 73 -2.78 -9.16 13.74
N ALA A 74 -2.60 -8.81 15.02
CA ALA A 74 -2.58 -7.41 15.46
C ALA A 74 -1.51 -6.55 14.78
N LEU A 75 -0.31 -7.09 14.51
CA LEU A 75 0.73 -6.40 13.74
C LEU A 75 0.45 -6.37 12.23
N SER A 76 -0.51 -7.19 11.77
CA SER A 76 -0.83 -7.31 10.34
C SER A 76 0.42 -7.60 9.49
N ILE A 77 0.47 -7.05 8.28
CA ILE A 77 1.59 -7.18 7.34
C ILE A 77 2.58 -6.01 7.46
N THR A 78 2.40 -5.11 8.44
CA THR A 78 3.20 -3.90 8.63
C THR A 78 4.70 -4.18 8.77
N PRO A 79 5.16 -5.17 9.59
CA PRO A 79 6.59 -5.50 9.67
C PRO A 79 7.19 -5.91 8.34
N TYR A 80 6.43 -6.60 7.49
CA TYR A 80 6.89 -6.98 6.15
C TYR A 80 7.03 -5.76 5.22
N ILE A 81 6.05 -4.84 5.25
CA ILE A 81 6.12 -3.61 4.44
C ILE A 81 7.37 -2.82 4.83
N THR A 82 7.57 -2.60 6.13
CA THR A 82 8.74 -1.88 6.66
C THR A 82 10.06 -2.58 6.25
N SER A 83 10.12 -3.90 6.38
CA SER A 83 11.27 -4.69 5.97
C SER A 83 11.56 -4.58 4.47
N SER A 84 10.51 -4.63 3.65
CA SER A 84 10.63 -4.49 2.19
C SER A 84 11.16 -3.10 1.81
N ILE A 85 10.71 -2.04 2.49
CA ILE A 85 11.22 -0.69 2.31
C ILE A 85 12.71 -0.62 2.66
N ILE A 86 13.08 -1.12 3.84
CA ILE A 86 14.46 -1.14 4.32
C ILE A 86 15.35 -1.89 3.33
N MET A 87 14.92 -3.06 2.87
CA MET A 87 15.69 -3.86 1.91
C MET A 87 15.83 -3.16 0.55
N GLN A 88 14.80 -2.49 0.06
CA GLN A 88 14.88 -1.70 -1.18
C GLN A 88 15.87 -0.53 -1.04
N LEU A 89 15.87 0.17 0.10
CA LEU A 89 16.83 1.24 0.38
C LEU A 89 18.27 0.69 0.49
N LEU A 90 18.44 -0.44 1.19
CA LEU A 90 19.74 -1.10 1.33
C LEU A 90 20.28 -1.62 -0.01
N THR A 91 19.42 -2.07 -0.91
CA THR A 91 19.83 -2.53 -2.25
C THR A 91 20.47 -1.42 -3.08
N ILE A 92 20.09 -0.15 -2.82
CA ILE A 92 20.72 1.00 -3.48
C ILE A 92 21.98 1.44 -2.75
N ALA A 93 21.97 1.36 -1.41
CA ALA A 93 23.08 1.82 -0.59
C ALA A 93 24.28 0.85 -0.58
N ILE A 94 24.02 -0.45 -0.76
CA ILE A 94 25.04 -1.51 -0.66
C ILE A 94 25.29 -2.14 -2.04
N PRO A 95 26.48 -1.92 -2.67
CA PRO A 95 26.78 -2.42 -4.01
C PRO A 95 26.58 -3.94 -4.16
N LYS A 96 26.90 -4.72 -3.12
CA LYS A 96 26.73 -6.18 -3.13
C LYS A 96 25.26 -6.60 -3.28
N LEU A 97 24.32 -5.88 -2.68
CA LEU A 97 22.89 -6.14 -2.82
C LEU A 97 22.37 -5.69 -4.19
N GLU A 98 22.94 -4.60 -4.73
CA GLU A 98 22.64 -4.13 -6.09
C GLU A 98 23.07 -5.17 -7.13
N GLU A 99 24.28 -5.75 -7.00
CA GLU A 99 24.75 -6.86 -7.85
C GLU A 99 23.80 -8.05 -7.77
N MET A 100 23.43 -8.47 -6.55
CA MET A 100 22.47 -9.57 -6.36
C MET A 100 21.10 -9.29 -7.03
N GLN A 101 20.64 -8.05 -7.03
CA GLN A 101 19.40 -7.69 -7.72
C GLN A 101 19.52 -7.82 -9.24
N LYS A 102 20.72 -7.59 -9.79
CA LYS A 102 21.05 -7.72 -11.23
C LYS A 102 21.28 -9.16 -11.66
N ASP A 103 21.60 -10.09 -10.72
CA ASP A 103 21.84 -11.52 -10.97
C ASP A 103 20.57 -12.31 -11.40
N GLY A 104 19.45 -11.64 -11.66
CA GLY A 104 18.22 -12.25 -12.15
C GLY A 104 17.37 -12.90 -11.06
N GLU A 105 16.77 -14.08 -11.35
CA GLU A 105 15.83 -14.73 -10.42
C GLU A 105 16.48 -15.21 -9.12
N ASP A 106 17.68 -15.76 -9.18
CA ASP A 106 18.33 -16.32 -7.99
C ASP A 106 18.77 -15.24 -7.00
N GLY A 107 19.24 -14.09 -7.49
CA GLY A 107 19.55 -12.95 -6.67
C GLY A 107 18.30 -12.35 -6.02
N ARG A 108 17.20 -12.23 -6.75
CA ARG A 108 15.91 -11.76 -6.23
C ARG A 108 15.34 -12.69 -5.15
N LYS A 109 15.47 -14.01 -5.30
CA LYS A 109 15.08 -14.98 -4.27
C LYS A 109 15.85 -14.78 -2.96
N LYS A 110 17.17 -14.55 -3.03
CA LYS A 110 17.99 -14.26 -1.85
C LYS A 110 17.59 -12.95 -1.17
N ILE A 111 17.32 -11.90 -1.92
CA ILE A 111 16.82 -10.62 -1.37
C ILE A 111 15.48 -10.85 -0.67
N ALA A 112 14.57 -11.64 -1.24
CA ALA A 112 13.30 -11.99 -0.62
C ALA A 112 13.50 -12.78 0.70
N GLU A 113 14.49 -13.70 0.77
CA GLU A 113 14.84 -14.41 2.01
C GLU A 113 15.33 -13.44 3.09
N TYR A 114 16.21 -12.50 2.76
CA TYR A 114 16.66 -11.47 3.71
C TYR A 114 15.50 -10.59 4.19
N THR A 115 14.57 -10.25 3.30
CA THR A 115 13.35 -9.51 3.66
C THR A 115 12.51 -10.29 4.66
N ARG A 116 12.36 -11.62 4.50
CA ARG A 116 11.63 -12.48 5.45
C ARG A 116 12.30 -12.51 6.82
N TYR A 117 13.63 -12.70 6.89
CA TYR A 117 14.35 -12.67 8.17
C TYR A 117 14.21 -11.33 8.87
N LEU A 118 14.35 -10.24 8.13
CA LEU A 118 14.17 -8.89 8.67
C LEU A 118 12.74 -8.66 9.15
N THR A 119 11.74 -9.18 8.44
CA THR A 119 10.32 -9.13 8.82
C THR A 119 10.08 -9.79 10.17
N VAL A 120 10.58 -11.01 10.36
CA VAL A 120 10.43 -11.74 11.62
C VAL A 120 11.15 -11.00 12.77
N GLY A 121 12.35 -10.47 12.49
CA GLY A 121 13.09 -9.66 13.47
C GLY A 121 12.36 -8.39 13.89
N LEU A 122 11.79 -7.65 12.93
CA LEU A 122 10.98 -6.45 13.21
C LEU A 122 9.67 -6.81 13.91
N ALA A 123 8.98 -7.87 13.50
CA ALA A 123 7.77 -8.33 14.15
C ALA A 123 8.03 -8.72 15.61
N LEU A 124 9.16 -9.37 15.89
CA LEU A 124 9.56 -9.70 17.25
C LEU A 124 9.86 -8.43 18.07
N PHE A 125 10.55 -7.47 17.50
CA PHE A 125 10.84 -6.20 18.16
C PHE A 125 9.54 -5.43 18.46
N GLU A 126 8.64 -5.28 17.49
CA GLU A 126 7.36 -4.58 17.64
C GLU A 126 6.46 -5.29 18.66
N SER A 127 6.38 -6.63 18.62
CA SER A 127 5.58 -7.41 19.57
C SER A 127 6.13 -7.31 21.01
N CYS A 128 7.46 -7.33 21.21
CA CYS A 128 8.07 -7.09 22.49
C CYS A 128 7.75 -5.69 23.03
N ALA A 129 7.89 -4.67 22.18
CA ALA A 129 7.58 -3.29 22.53
C ALA A 129 6.12 -3.14 22.96
N MET A 130 5.18 -3.75 22.22
CA MET A 130 3.76 -3.74 22.57
C MET A 130 3.46 -4.48 23.87
N ALA A 131 3.99 -5.70 24.02
CA ALA A 131 3.75 -6.50 25.20
C ALA A 131 4.25 -5.80 26.48
N VAL A 132 5.46 -5.22 26.44
CA VAL A 132 6.03 -4.48 27.56
C VAL A 132 5.31 -3.14 27.80
N GLY A 133 5.05 -2.37 26.73
CA GLY A 133 4.47 -1.03 26.83
C GLY A 133 3.02 -1.01 27.30
N LEU A 134 2.22 -1.98 26.88
CA LEU A 134 0.80 -2.09 27.24
C LEU A 134 0.55 -3.09 28.38
N GLY A 135 1.41 -4.09 28.58
CA GLY A 135 1.25 -5.10 29.61
C GLY A 135 1.21 -4.52 31.03
N GLY A 136 2.04 -3.50 31.29
CA GLY A 136 2.03 -2.79 32.56
C GLY A 136 0.79 -1.90 32.82
N LYS A 137 0.03 -1.60 31.76
CA LYS A 137 -1.15 -0.71 31.80
C LYS A 137 -2.48 -1.46 31.94
N GLY A 138 -2.48 -2.79 32.04
CA GLY A 138 -3.69 -3.61 32.19
C GLY A 138 -4.08 -4.45 30.96
N LEU A 139 -3.23 -4.51 29.95
CA LEU A 139 -3.46 -5.33 28.75
C LEU A 139 -3.64 -6.81 29.08
N LEU A 140 -2.87 -7.33 30.04
CA LEU A 140 -2.91 -8.72 30.46
C LEU A 140 -3.84 -8.89 31.65
N LEU A 141 -4.65 -9.94 31.59
CA LEU A 141 -5.45 -10.42 32.74
C LEU A 141 -4.53 -10.64 33.94
N GLU A 142 -5.01 -10.40 35.14
CA GLU A 142 -4.19 -10.46 36.40
C GLU A 142 -3.51 -11.82 36.57
N ASP A 143 -4.18 -12.90 36.21
CA ASP A 143 -3.65 -14.27 36.26
C ASP A 143 -2.53 -14.53 35.24
N HIS A 144 -2.43 -13.72 34.18
CA HIS A 144 -1.45 -13.85 33.11
C HIS A 144 -0.34 -12.79 33.14
N ARG A 145 -0.25 -11.95 34.18
CA ARG A 145 0.82 -10.94 34.37
C ARG A 145 2.16 -11.56 34.78
N ASN A 146 2.47 -12.74 34.28
CA ASN A 146 3.71 -13.46 34.47
C ASN A 146 4.59 -13.37 33.22
N VAL A 147 5.89 -13.66 33.35
CA VAL A 147 6.82 -13.71 32.22
C VAL A 147 6.31 -14.59 31.09
N TRP A 148 5.64 -15.69 31.43
CA TRP A 148 5.03 -16.59 30.46
C TRP A 148 3.88 -15.94 29.66
N GLY A 149 3.07 -15.10 30.27
CA GLY A 149 2.01 -14.37 29.59
C GLY A 149 2.57 -13.36 28.58
N TYR A 150 3.61 -12.61 28.96
CA TYR A 150 4.32 -11.72 28.03
C TYR A 150 4.92 -12.50 26.86
N LEU A 151 5.57 -13.63 27.13
CA LEU A 151 6.15 -14.48 26.10
C LEU A 151 5.09 -15.03 25.15
N THR A 152 3.91 -15.41 25.66
CA THR A 152 2.78 -15.90 24.85
C THR A 152 2.27 -14.83 23.90
N VAL A 153 2.11 -13.58 24.36
CA VAL A 153 1.68 -12.45 23.53
C VAL A 153 2.70 -12.17 22.43
N VAL A 154 3.99 -12.08 22.79
CA VAL A 154 5.08 -11.84 21.83
C VAL A 154 5.15 -12.94 20.79
N ALA A 155 5.10 -14.20 21.22
CA ALA A 155 5.14 -15.34 20.30
C ALA A 155 3.92 -15.38 19.37
N ALA A 156 2.71 -15.13 19.89
CA ALA A 156 1.48 -15.13 19.12
C ALA A 156 1.48 -14.02 18.04
N MET A 157 1.86 -12.80 18.41
CA MET A 157 1.91 -11.67 17.47
C MET A 157 2.99 -11.85 16.40
N THR A 158 4.17 -12.32 16.79
CA THR A 158 5.27 -12.58 15.85
C THR A 158 4.90 -13.70 14.88
N ALA A 159 4.35 -14.80 15.39
CA ALA A 159 3.88 -15.92 14.57
C ALA A 159 2.75 -15.49 13.62
N GLY A 160 1.82 -14.65 14.11
CA GLY A 160 0.72 -14.12 13.30
C GLY A 160 1.22 -13.27 12.14
N SER A 161 2.16 -12.36 12.36
CA SER A 161 2.76 -11.54 11.29
C SER A 161 3.52 -12.40 10.29
N ALA A 162 4.31 -13.39 10.75
CA ALA A 162 5.00 -14.33 9.88
C ALA A 162 4.03 -15.18 9.03
N LEU A 163 2.91 -15.62 9.63
CA LEU A 163 1.86 -16.35 8.92
C LEU A 163 1.18 -15.48 7.85
N LEU A 164 0.87 -14.21 8.15
CA LEU A 164 0.31 -13.29 7.16
C LEU A 164 1.27 -13.02 6.00
N MET A 165 2.56 -12.85 6.28
CA MET A 165 3.58 -12.74 5.25
C MET A 165 3.57 -13.97 4.35
N TRP A 166 3.58 -15.17 4.93
CA TRP A 166 3.53 -16.43 4.18
C TRP A 166 2.26 -16.57 3.35
N ILE A 167 1.08 -16.21 3.90
CA ILE A 167 -0.18 -16.21 3.14
C ILE A 167 -0.11 -15.24 1.97
N GLY A 168 0.42 -14.02 2.16
CA GLY A 168 0.60 -13.03 1.10
C GLY A 168 1.48 -13.55 -0.04
N GLU A 169 2.60 -14.19 0.28
CA GLU A 169 3.46 -14.83 -0.73
C GLU A 169 2.74 -15.97 -1.46
N ARG A 170 2.01 -16.82 -0.74
CA ARG A 170 1.23 -17.90 -1.35
C ARG A 170 0.12 -17.40 -2.27
N ILE A 171 -0.53 -16.27 -1.95
CA ILE A 171 -1.48 -15.63 -2.86
C ILE A 171 -0.75 -15.14 -4.12
N THR A 172 0.46 -14.59 -3.99
CA THR A 172 1.25 -14.13 -5.15
C THR A 172 1.63 -15.30 -6.06
N ASP A 173 2.04 -16.44 -5.50
CA ASP A 173 2.48 -17.61 -6.25
C ASP A 173 1.31 -18.37 -6.92
N ASN A 174 0.26 -18.65 -6.17
CA ASN A 174 -0.83 -19.56 -6.58
C ASN A 174 -2.16 -18.84 -6.84
N GLY A 175 -2.29 -17.58 -6.45
CA GLY A 175 -3.48 -16.78 -6.63
C GLY A 175 -3.41 -15.84 -7.83
N VAL A 176 -4.01 -14.67 -7.67
CA VAL A 176 -4.06 -13.61 -8.70
C VAL A 176 -3.49 -12.31 -8.12
N GLY A 177 -2.59 -11.66 -8.86
CA GLY A 177 -2.03 -10.36 -8.49
C GLY A 177 -1.00 -10.42 -7.36
N ASN A 178 -0.75 -9.28 -6.72
CA ASN A 178 0.18 -9.18 -5.61
C ASN A 178 -0.53 -9.49 -4.29
N GLY A 179 -0.20 -10.64 -3.68
CA GLY A 179 -0.86 -11.11 -2.46
C GLY A 179 -0.71 -10.17 -1.27
N ILE A 180 0.43 -9.48 -1.13
CA ILE A 180 0.67 -8.50 -0.08
C ILE A 180 -0.30 -7.32 -0.20
N SER A 181 -0.46 -6.81 -1.41
CA SER A 181 -1.42 -5.73 -1.71
C SER A 181 -2.86 -6.17 -1.45
N ILE A 182 -3.19 -7.43 -1.76
CA ILE A 182 -4.53 -8.00 -1.53
C ILE A 182 -4.82 -8.16 -0.03
N VAL A 183 -3.81 -8.54 0.79
CA VAL A 183 -3.95 -8.57 2.26
C VAL A 183 -4.23 -7.17 2.80
N LEU A 184 -3.53 -6.15 2.31
CA LEU A 184 -3.83 -4.76 2.69
C LEU A 184 -5.25 -4.35 2.28
N LEU A 185 -5.65 -4.69 1.06
CA LEU A 185 -6.98 -4.39 0.54
C LEU A 185 -8.08 -4.95 1.45
N ILE A 186 -8.02 -6.24 1.80
CA ILE A 186 -9.07 -6.86 2.63
C ILE A 186 -9.12 -6.27 4.04
N ASN A 187 -7.98 -5.93 4.60
CA ASN A 187 -7.92 -5.28 5.90
C ASN A 187 -8.59 -3.89 5.86
N ILE A 188 -8.26 -3.07 4.89
CA ILE A 188 -8.86 -1.73 4.73
C ILE A 188 -10.37 -1.83 4.46
N VAL A 189 -10.77 -2.71 3.54
CA VAL A 189 -12.19 -2.90 3.19
C VAL A 189 -13.01 -3.38 4.39
N SER A 190 -12.41 -4.15 5.29
CA SER A 190 -13.11 -4.61 6.49
C SER A 190 -13.46 -3.51 7.50
N GLY A 191 -12.75 -2.38 7.50
CA GLY A 191 -13.06 -1.19 8.29
C GLY A 191 -14.19 -0.34 7.70
N THR A 192 -14.48 -0.52 6.40
CA THR A 192 -15.48 0.26 5.66
C THR A 192 -16.87 0.31 6.30
N PRO A 193 -17.46 -0.79 6.81
CA PRO A 193 -18.79 -0.74 7.43
C PRO A 193 -18.81 0.16 8.69
N GLN A 194 -17.76 0.13 9.50
CA GLN A 194 -17.66 0.96 10.70
C GLN A 194 -17.54 2.45 10.34
N ASP A 195 -16.79 2.75 9.30
CA ASP A 195 -16.66 4.13 8.81
C ASP A 195 -17.98 4.67 8.27
N MET A 196 -18.74 3.84 7.54
CA MET A 196 -20.07 4.22 7.08
C MET A 196 -21.02 4.50 8.24
N MET A 197 -20.93 3.73 9.33
CA MET A 197 -21.70 3.96 10.54
C MET A 197 -21.32 5.30 11.19
N THR A 198 -20.03 5.58 11.29
CA THR A 198 -19.52 6.85 11.84
C THR A 198 -19.97 8.06 11.00
N LEU A 199 -19.95 7.94 9.67
CA LEU A 199 -20.47 8.96 8.76
C LEU A 199 -21.98 9.15 8.94
N TYR A 200 -22.74 8.06 9.08
CA TYR A 200 -24.17 8.11 9.33
C TYR A 200 -24.47 8.83 10.65
N GLU A 201 -23.83 8.46 11.73
CA GLU A 201 -24.00 9.09 13.04
C GLU A 201 -23.67 10.58 13.02
N ARG A 202 -22.60 10.96 12.32
CA ARG A 202 -22.15 12.36 12.30
C ARG A 202 -23.00 13.27 11.41
N PHE A 203 -23.40 12.78 10.25
CA PHE A 203 -24.03 13.62 9.23
C PHE A 203 -25.54 13.43 9.13
N MET A 204 -26.08 12.30 9.56
CA MET A 204 -27.48 11.94 9.35
C MET A 204 -28.27 11.74 10.64
N ALA A 205 -27.70 11.13 11.67
CA ALA A 205 -28.40 10.86 12.91
C ALA A 205 -28.87 12.15 13.61
N GLY A 206 -30.13 12.17 14.01
CA GLY A 206 -30.74 13.32 14.73
C GLY A 206 -31.04 14.55 13.86
N LYS A 207 -30.87 14.50 12.54
CA LYS A 207 -31.18 15.58 11.60
C LYS A 207 -32.51 15.32 10.89
N SER A 208 -33.12 16.39 10.33
CA SER A 208 -34.31 16.21 9.52
C SER A 208 -34.02 15.37 8.26
N VAL A 209 -35.02 14.62 7.79
CA VAL A 209 -34.88 13.72 6.63
C VAL A 209 -34.30 14.43 5.41
N ALA A 210 -34.71 15.67 5.15
CA ALA A 210 -34.25 16.47 4.03
C ALA A 210 -32.73 16.78 4.16
N VAL A 211 -32.23 17.16 5.34
CA VAL A 211 -30.81 17.46 5.58
C VAL A 211 -29.99 16.18 5.52
N ALA A 212 -30.48 15.07 6.08
CA ALA A 212 -29.82 13.78 6.06
C ALA A 212 -29.65 13.24 4.62
N THR A 213 -30.67 13.35 3.77
CA THR A 213 -30.60 12.92 2.36
C THR A 213 -29.61 13.76 1.56
N VAL A 214 -29.62 15.08 1.72
CA VAL A 214 -28.65 15.97 1.04
C VAL A 214 -27.22 15.66 1.49
N ALA A 215 -26.99 15.47 2.80
CA ALA A 215 -25.68 15.09 3.32
C ALA A 215 -25.19 13.74 2.75
N CYS A 216 -26.09 12.75 2.67
CA CYS A 216 -25.78 11.44 2.07
C CYS A 216 -25.33 11.57 0.60
N ILE A 217 -26.08 12.35 -0.19
CA ILE A 217 -25.76 12.56 -1.60
C ILE A 217 -24.40 13.26 -1.76
N ILE A 218 -24.13 14.28 -0.94
CA ILE A 218 -22.84 15.01 -0.99
C ILE A 218 -21.66 14.07 -0.62
N VAL A 219 -21.78 13.29 0.47
CA VAL A 219 -20.74 12.35 0.88
C VAL A 219 -20.48 11.31 -0.19
N LEU A 220 -21.53 10.70 -0.76
CA LEU A 220 -21.39 9.74 -1.85
C LEU A 220 -20.76 10.37 -3.09
N ALA A 221 -21.15 11.58 -3.45
CA ALA A 221 -20.58 12.30 -4.60
C ALA A 221 -19.07 12.56 -4.41
N ILE A 222 -18.64 12.95 -3.21
CA ILE A 222 -17.21 13.15 -2.89
C ILE A 222 -16.44 11.84 -2.99
N ILE A 223 -16.95 10.75 -2.41
CA ILE A 223 -16.29 9.43 -2.46
C ILE A 223 -16.14 8.97 -3.92
N ILE A 224 -17.21 9.06 -4.72
CA ILE A 224 -17.19 8.69 -6.15
C ILE A 224 -16.20 9.57 -6.92
N ALA A 225 -16.18 10.88 -6.67
CA ALA A 225 -15.26 11.79 -7.34
C ALA A 225 -13.80 11.44 -7.05
N ILE A 226 -13.45 11.09 -5.79
CA ILE A 226 -12.12 10.64 -5.41
C ILE A 226 -11.78 9.33 -6.13
N PHE A 227 -12.67 8.34 -6.14
CA PHE A 227 -12.45 7.07 -6.85
C PHE A 227 -12.21 7.28 -8.34
N VAL A 228 -13.02 8.09 -9.01
CA VAL A 228 -12.87 8.40 -10.43
C VAL A 228 -11.53 9.09 -10.69
N PHE A 229 -11.14 10.04 -9.85
CA PHE A 229 -9.86 10.72 -9.97
C PHE A 229 -8.66 9.75 -9.78
N VAL A 230 -8.72 8.86 -8.80
CA VAL A 230 -7.68 7.83 -8.57
C VAL A 230 -7.59 6.86 -9.75
N ILE A 231 -8.72 6.44 -10.31
CA ILE A 231 -8.74 5.56 -11.50
C ILE A 231 -8.08 6.26 -12.69
N ILE A 232 -8.44 7.52 -12.95
CA ILE A 232 -7.84 8.31 -14.02
C ILE A 232 -6.33 8.45 -13.82
N LEU A 233 -5.89 8.74 -12.59
CA LEU A 233 -4.47 8.90 -12.26
C LEU A 233 -3.65 7.61 -12.49
N ASN A 234 -4.22 6.45 -12.11
CA ASN A 234 -3.55 5.15 -12.22
C ASN A 234 -3.60 4.56 -13.65
N ASP A 235 -4.58 4.95 -14.45
CA ASP A 235 -4.72 4.45 -15.83
C ASP A 235 -4.12 5.40 -16.87
N ALA A 236 -3.83 6.65 -16.49
CA ALA A 236 -3.22 7.63 -17.36
C ALA A 236 -1.80 7.20 -17.77
N GLU A 237 -1.55 7.20 -19.08
CA GLU A 237 -0.25 6.84 -19.65
C GLU A 237 0.20 7.82 -20.73
N ARG A 238 1.49 8.12 -20.78
CA ARG A 238 2.14 8.84 -21.88
C ARG A 238 2.69 7.85 -22.87
N ARG A 239 2.16 7.81 -24.08
CA ARG A 239 2.61 6.93 -25.16
C ARG A 239 3.72 7.60 -25.95
N ILE A 240 4.92 7.03 -25.94
CA ILE A 240 6.08 7.51 -26.72
C ILE A 240 6.17 6.67 -27.98
N PRO A 241 6.04 7.25 -29.19
CA PRO A 241 6.11 6.50 -30.42
C PRO A 241 7.54 5.97 -30.66
N VAL A 242 7.65 4.69 -31.00
CA VAL A 242 8.91 4.01 -31.35
C VAL A 242 8.74 3.37 -32.72
N GLN A 243 9.72 3.55 -33.57
CA GLN A 243 9.79 2.92 -34.89
C GLN A 243 10.93 1.90 -34.91
N TYR A 244 10.65 0.72 -35.43
CA TYR A 244 11.66 -0.30 -35.67
C TYR A 244 12.10 -0.28 -37.11
N SER A 245 13.42 -0.36 -37.33
CA SER A 245 13.97 -0.44 -38.68
C SER A 245 13.50 -1.75 -39.36
N LYS A 246 13.17 -1.65 -40.66
CA LYS A 246 12.84 -2.80 -41.49
C LYS A 246 14.09 -3.67 -41.63
N LYS A 247 14.01 -4.97 -41.34
CA LYS A 247 15.08 -5.94 -41.61
C LYS A 247 14.71 -6.75 -42.83
N MET A 248 15.66 -6.89 -43.74
CA MET A 248 15.53 -7.84 -44.86
C MET A 248 15.90 -9.25 -44.38
N GLN A 249 14.97 -10.19 -44.49
CA GLN A 249 15.22 -11.60 -44.22
C GLN A 249 14.94 -12.35 -45.53
N GLY A 250 15.99 -12.63 -46.30
CA GLY A 250 15.90 -13.13 -47.66
C GLY A 250 15.29 -12.11 -48.61
N ARG A 251 14.29 -12.53 -49.39
CA ARG A 251 13.56 -11.66 -50.36
C ARG A 251 12.36 -10.92 -49.76
N ARG A 252 12.05 -11.11 -48.49
CA ARG A 252 10.90 -10.46 -47.80
C ARG A 252 11.37 -9.38 -46.85
N MET A 253 10.78 -8.20 -46.94
CA MET A 253 10.90 -7.17 -45.91
C MET A 253 10.04 -7.55 -44.69
N ILE A 254 10.68 -7.79 -43.53
CA ILE A 254 10.03 -8.07 -42.28
C ILE A 254 10.34 -6.91 -41.32
N GLY A 255 9.31 -6.38 -40.66
CA GLY A 255 9.45 -5.27 -39.69
C GLY A 255 8.94 -3.95 -40.26
N GLY A 256 9.12 -2.88 -39.48
CA GLY A 256 8.59 -1.54 -39.78
C GLY A 256 7.25 -1.29 -39.09
N GLN A 257 6.91 -2.10 -38.07
CA GLN A 257 5.79 -1.75 -37.18
C GLN A 257 6.18 -0.59 -36.30
N SER A 258 5.36 0.46 -36.30
CA SER A 258 5.39 1.50 -35.30
C SER A 258 4.67 0.99 -34.04
N THR A 259 5.35 1.07 -32.92
CA THR A 259 4.80 0.75 -31.60
C THR A 259 4.97 1.94 -30.67
N TYR A 260 4.56 1.81 -29.42
CA TYR A 260 4.77 2.87 -28.43
C TYR A 260 5.24 2.28 -27.10
N ILE A 261 6.01 3.07 -26.36
CA ILE A 261 6.37 2.78 -24.97
C ILE A 261 5.33 3.48 -24.09
N PRO A 262 4.51 2.75 -23.32
CA PRO A 262 3.59 3.34 -22.38
C PRO A 262 4.34 3.71 -21.09
N LEU A 263 4.40 5.00 -20.75
CA LEU A 263 4.87 5.48 -19.45
C LEU A 263 3.66 5.88 -18.61
N LYS A 264 3.40 5.14 -17.52
CA LYS A 264 2.30 5.46 -16.62
C LYS A 264 2.57 6.75 -15.87
N VAL A 265 1.56 7.59 -15.69
CA VAL A 265 1.66 8.84 -14.92
C VAL A 265 1.94 8.53 -13.45
N ASN A 266 1.26 7.55 -12.89
CA ASN A 266 1.55 7.03 -11.57
C ASN A 266 2.30 5.70 -11.68
N THR A 267 3.60 5.75 -11.99
CA THR A 267 4.47 4.57 -12.10
C THR A 267 4.66 3.87 -10.76
N ALA A 268 4.75 4.66 -9.69
CA ALA A 268 4.98 4.19 -8.34
C ALA A 268 3.72 3.65 -7.64
N ASN A 269 2.53 3.86 -8.24
CA ASN A 269 1.23 3.45 -7.70
C ASN A 269 1.00 3.99 -6.29
N VAL A 270 0.64 3.14 -5.32
CA VAL A 270 0.35 3.49 -3.92
C VAL A 270 1.58 3.46 -3.00
N ILE A 271 2.70 2.92 -3.47
CA ILE A 271 3.90 2.66 -2.67
C ILE A 271 4.47 3.93 -1.99
N PRO A 272 4.62 5.08 -2.68
CA PRO A 272 5.13 6.30 -2.06
C PRO A 272 4.30 6.77 -0.86
N VAL A 273 2.99 6.60 -0.96
CA VAL A 273 2.04 7.00 0.08
C VAL A 273 2.15 6.09 1.30
N ILE A 274 2.26 4.77 1.08
CA ILE A 274 2.48 3.79 2.15
C ILE A 274 3.81 4.06 2.86
N PHE A 275 4.88 4.34 2.12
CA PHE A 275 6.20 4.61 2.68
C PHE A 275 6.20 5.88 3.52
N ALA A 276 5.66 6.98 3.00
CA ALA A 276 5.55 8.24 3.72
C ALA A 276 4.74 8.07 5.02
N SER A 277 3.60 7.38 4.95
CA SER A 277 2.75 7.11 6.11
C SER A 277 3.44 6.21 7.14
N SER A 278 4.16 5.18 6.70
CA SER A 278 4.88 4.26 7.59
C SER A 278 6.00 4.96 8.34
N ILE A 279 6.79 5.79 7.65
CA ILE A 279 7.87 6.55 8.28
C ILE A 279 7.34 7.56 9.29
N MET A 280 6.22 8.21 8.99
CA MET A 280 5.64 9.20 9.92
C MET A 280 4.94 8.55 11.12
N SER A 281 4.31 7.39 10.95
CA SER A 281 3.62 6.69 12.04
C SER A 281 4.57 5.91 12.95
N MET A 282 5.76 5.48 12.47
CA MET A 282 6.69 4.69 13.26
C MET A 282 7.17 5.40 14.55
N PRO A 283 7.62 6.67 14.54
CA PRO A 283 7.99 7.38 15.76
C PRO A 283 6.82 7.56 16.73
N VAL A 284 5.62 7.80 16.19
CA VAL A 284 4.40 7.95 17.00
C VAL A 284 4.04 6.64 17.68
N MET A 285 4.17 5.51 16.97
CA MET A 285 3.93 4.17 17.51
C MET A 285 4.95 3.82 18.60
N ILE A 286 6.24 4.05 18.37
CA ILE A 286 7.29 3.81 19.36
C ILE A 286 7.07 4.66 20.62
N ALA A 287 6.71 5.94 20.47
CA ALA A 287 6.48 6.86 21.59
C ALA A 287 5.35 6.41 22.52
N GLN A 288 4.39 5.62 22.06
CA GLN A 288 3.29 5.13 22.91
C GLN A 288 3.73 4.04 23.90
N PHE A 289 4.84 3.37 23.60
CA PHE A 289 5.43 2.38 24.51
C PHE A 289 6.25 3.07 25.62
N PHE A 290 6.71 4.29 25.38
CA PHE A 290 7.40 5.09 26.37
C PHE A 290 6.46 6.13 26.97
N HIS A 291 6.66 6.48 28.25
CA HIS A 291 5.94 7.58 28.89
C HIS A 291 6.52 8.90 28.37
N VAL A 292 5.99 9.35 27.22
CA VAL A 292 6.42 10.62 26.62
C VAL A 292 5.55 11.74 27.18
N ASP A 293 6.18 12.73 27.79
CA ASP A 293 5.51 13.93 28.19
C ASP A 293 5.28 14.84 26.98
N TYR A 294 4.01 15.01 26.59
CA TYR A 294 3.60 15.81 25.43
C TYR A 294 3.79 17.32 25.61
N SER A 295 4.17 17.78 26.79
CA SER A 295 4.53 19.18 27.06
C SER A 295 5.94 19.51 26.52
N THR A 296 6.81 18.52 26.42
CA THR A 296 8.19 18.65 25.95
C THR A 296 8.26 18.90 24.42
N ILE A 297 9.39 19.41 23.94
CA ILE A 297 9.63 19.64 22.51
C ILE A 297 9.48 18.33 21.73
N GLY A 298 10.02 17.22 22.25
CA GLY A 298 9.87 15.89 21.64
C GLY A 298 8.42 15.45 21.54
N GLY A 299 7.62 15.65 22.59
CA GLY A 299 6.18 15.36 22.57
C GLY A 299 5.41 16.20 21.54
N LYS A 300 5.75 17.49 21.38
CA LYS A 300 5.15 18.36 20.37
C LYS A 300 5.50 17.91 18.94
N ILE A 301 6.72 17.44 18.70
CA ILE A 301 7.13 16.87 17.40
C ILE A 301 6.31 15.61 17.10
N LEU A 302 6.11 14.72 18.09
CA LEU A 302 5.28 13.53 17.93
C LEU A 302 3.82 13.86 17.61
N LEU A 303 3.26 14.90 18.26
CA LEU A 303 1.93 15.39 17.95
C LEU A 303 1.84 15.95 16.53
N ALA A 304 2.88 16.62 16.04
CA ALA A 304 2.94 17.11 14.65
C ALA A 304 3.08 15.97 13.64
N LEU A 305 3.74 14.86 13.97
CA LEU A 305 3.85 13.69 13.10
C LEU A 305 2.54 12.89 13.01
N SER A 306 1.65 13.02 13.99
CA SER A 306 0.37 12.32 14.01
C SER A 306 -0.62 12.88 13.01
N SER A 307 -1.13 12.02 12.10
CA SER A 307 -2.05 12.40 11.02
C SER A 307 -3.36 13.04 11.52
N SER A 308 -3.81 12.70 12.71
CA SER A 308 -5.04 13.25 13.31
C SER A 308 -4.93 14.73 13.70
N ASN A 309 -3.73 15.28 13.76
CA ASN A 309 -3.49 16.67 14.18
C ASN A 309 -3.12 17.60 13.01
N TRP A 310 -2.93 17.08 11.79
CA TRP A 310 -2.41 17.84 10.64
C TRP A 310 -3.33 18.99 10.19
N PHE A 311 -4.64 18.85 10.39
CA PHE A 311 -5.59 19.89 10.05
C PHE A 311 -6.56 20.13 11.20
N LYS A 312 -6.06 20.84 12.24
CA LYS A 312 -6.89 21.34 13.36
C LYS A 312 -6.83 22.86 13.38
N PRO A 313 -7.97 23.57 13.22
CA PRO A 313 -8.02 25.04 13.25
C PRO A 313 -7.47 25.63 14.58
N GLU A 314 -7.60 24.88 15.68
CA GLU A 314 -7.18 25.30 17.02
C GLU A 314 -5.65 25.26 17.23
N ALA A 315 -4.91 24.51 16.40
CA ALA A 315 -3.48 24.32 16.56
C ALA A 315 -2.73 24.26 15.22
N PRO A 316 -2.62 25.40 14.49
CA PRO A 316 -2.05 25.44 13.14
C PRO A 316 -0.56 25.03 13.08
N ALA A 317 0.17 25.08 14.22
CA ALA A 317 1.56 24.64 14.29
C ALA A 317 1.76 23.17 13.94
N TYR A 318 0.78 22.30 14.15
CA TYR A 318 0.87 20.87 13.80
C TYR A 318 0.65 20.58 12.32
N SER A 319 0.20 21.56 11.52
CA SER A 319 0.12 21.45 10.06
C SER A 319 1.49 21.28 9.38
N ILE A 320 2.58 21.54 10.11
CA ILE A 320 3.95 21.22 9.66
C ILE A 320 4.08 19.73 9.31
N GLY A 321 3.41 18.83 10.06
CA GLY A 321 3.38 17.40 9.77
C GLY A 321 2.79 17.07 8.40
N LEU A 322 1.72 17.76 8.00
CA LEU A 322 1.15 17.62 6.65
C LEU A 322 2.15 18.05 5.57
N LEU A 323 2.88 19.13 5.78
CA LEU A 323 3.90 19.60 4.83
C LEU A 323 5.03 18.58 4.69
N VAL A 324 5.54 18.05 5.82
CA VAL A 324 6.54 16.95 5.80
C VAL A 324 6.02 15.72 5.07
N TYR A 325 4.77 15.35 5.30
CA TYR A 325 4.13 14.23 4.62
C TYR A 325 4.08 14.43 3.10
N ILE A 326 3.68 15.61 2.62
CA ILE A 326 3.64 15.96 1.20
C ILE A 326 5.04 15.84 0.58
N VAL A 327 6.07 16.40 1.24
CA VAL A 327 7.46 16.32 0.79
C VAL A 327 7.91 14.87 0.69
N LEU A 328 7.60 14.04 1.70
CA LEU A 328 7.93 12.62 1.70
C LEU A 328 7.24 11.86 0.56
N VAL A 329 5.95 12.10 0.32
CA VAL A 329 5.22 11.46 -0.79
C VAL A 329 5.87 11.78 -2.14
N VAL A 330 6.21 13.05 -2.38
CA VAL A 330 6.89 13.47 -3.62
C VAL A 330 8.27 12.84 -3.73
N LEU A 331 9.06 12.88 -2.65
CA LEU A 331 10.40 12.29 -2.60
C LEU A 331 10.35 10.78 -2.92
N PHE A 332 9.44 10.05 -2.28
CA PHE A 332 9.30 8.62 -2.53
C PHE A 332 8.73 8.30 -3.92
N ALA A 333 7.90 9.16 -4.49
CA ALA A 333 7.43 8.98 -5.86
C ALA A 333 8.61 9.04 -6.86
N TYR A 334 9.49 10.01 -6.73
CA TYR A 334 10.71 10.09 -7.55
C TYR A 334 11.67 8.93 -7.27
N PHE A 335 11.90 8.65 -6.00
CA PHE A 335 12.79 7.58 -5.57
C PHE A 335 12.35 6.23 -6.13
N TYR A 336 11.09 5.84 -5.93
CA TYR A 336 10.58 4.56 -6.40
C TYR A 336 10.57 4.45 -7.93
N THR A 337 10.23 5.53 -8.61
CA THR A 337 10.24 5.54 -10.07
C THR A 337 11.64 5.38 -10.63
N SER A 338 12.67 5.96 -10.00
CA SER A 338 14.07 5.81 -10.41
C SER A 338 14.58 4.37 -10.28
N ILE A 339 14.04 3.60 -9.33
CA ILE A 339 14.37 2.18 -9.15
C ILE A 339 13.65 1.31 -10.17
N THR A 340 12.36 1.60 -10.39
CA THR A 340 11.49 0.74 -11.20
C THR A 340 11.76 0.90 -12.70
N PHE A 341 12.14 2.10 -13.13
CA PHE A 341 12.37 2.41 -14.53
C PHE A 341 13.76 2.97 -14.75
N ASN A 342 14.59 2.21 -15.48
CA ASN A 342 15.94 2.62 -15.86
C ASN A 342 15.96 3.10 -17.32
N PRO A 343 15.99 4.43 -17.59
CA PRO A 343 15.97 4.98 -18.95
C PRO A 343 17.14 4.53 -19.80
N LEU A 344 18.32 4.33 -19.20
CA LEU A 344 19.53 3.91 -19.90
C LEU A 344 19.40 2.48 -20.43
N GLU A 345 18.89 1.58 -19.60
CA GLU A 345 18.67 0.17 -19.98
C GLU A 345 17.62 0.06 -21.08
N VAL A 346 16.51 0.79 -20.96
CA VAL A 346 15.44 0.82 -21.98
C VAL A 346 15.99 1.35 -23.31
N ALA A 347 16.76 2.46 -23.29
CA ALA A 347 17.38 3.03 -24.49
C ALA A 347 18.38 2.05 -25.16
N ASN A 348 19.18 1.34 -24.36
CA ASN A 348 20.12 0.35 -24.84
C ASN A 348 19.41 -0.89 -25.44
N ASN A 349 18.38 -1.38 -24.78
CA ASN A 349 17.59 -2.52 -25.29
C ASN A 349 16.87 -2.16 -26.58
N MET A 350 16.32 -0.95 -26.68
CA MET A 350 15.71 -0.42 -27.87
C MET A 350 16.74 -0.30 -29.02
N LYS A 351 17.94 0.22 -28.75
CA LYS A 351 19.03 0.27 -29.73
C LYS A 351 19.42 -1.11 -30.23
N LYS A 352 19.57 -2.10 -29.34
CA LYS A 352 19.88 -3.50 -29.69
C LYS A 352 18.80 -4.13 -30.59
N SER A 353 17.53 -3.80 -30.35
CA SER A 353 16.39 -4.28 -31.14
C SER A 353 16.17 -3.52 -32.46
N GLY A 354 17.01 -2.49 -32.76
CA GLY A 354 16.87 -1.66 -33.97
C GLY A 354 15.70 -0.67 -33.89
N GLY A 355 15.20 -0.38 -32.69
CA GLY A 355 14.16 0.63 -32.43
C GLY A 355 14.76 2.01 -32.22
N PHE A 356 14.04 3.04 -32.63
CA PHE A 356 14.41 4.44 -32.39
C PHE A 356 13.16 5.30 -32.20
N ILE A 357 13.32 6.40 -31.49
CA ILE A 357 12.28 7.43 -31.35
C ILE A 357 12.44 8.40 -32.52
N PRO A 358 11.37 8.70 -33.29
CA PRO A 358 11.44 9.65 -34.39
C PRO A 358 12.01 11.00 -33.95
N GLY A 359 13.04 11.48 -34.65
CA GLY A 359 13.72 12.74 -34.36
C GLY A 359 14.81 12.69 -33.29
N ILE A 360 15.08 11.53 -32.66
CA ILE A 360 16.07 11.38 -31.58
C ILE A 360 17.09 10.30 -31.96
N ARG A 361 18.37 10.58 -31.78
CA ARG A 361 19.45 9.62 -32.07
C ARG A 361 19.41 8.46 -31.05
N PRO A 362 19.52 7.18 -31.51
CA PRO A 362 19.59 6.03 -30.61
C PRO A 362 20.78 6.10 -29.64
N GLY A 363 20.58 5.66 -28.40
CA GLY A 363 21.61 5.61 -27.35
C GLY A 363 21.42 6.68 -26.27
N LYS A 364 22.48 7.36 -25.85
CA LYS A 364 22.45 8.35 -24.77
C LYS A 364 21.41 9.47 -24.96
N PRO A 365 21.25 10.08 -26.14
CA PRO A 365 20.20 11.10 -26.36
C PRO A 365 18.79 10.57 -26.12
N THR A 366 18.55 9.29 -26.45
CA THR A 366 17.25 8.63 -26.18
C THR A 366 17.05 8.44 -24.67
N SER A 367 18.09 8.03 -23.93
CA SER A 367 18.04 7.91 -22.48
C SER A 367 17.75 9.26 -21.80
N ASP A 368 18.43 10.32 -22.23
CA ASP A 368 18.25 11.67 -21.68
C ASP A 368 16.82 12.18 -21.95
N TYR A 369 16.29 11.94 -23.14
CA TYR A 369 14.91 12.28 -23.49
C TYR A 369 13.89 11.52 -22.64
N LEU A 370 14.07 10.22 -22.47
CA LEU A 370 13.18 9.39 -21.62
C LEU A 370 13.24 9.85 -20.16
N ASN A 371 14.42 10.17 -19.65
CA ASN A 371 14.60 10.67 -18.29
C ASN A 371 13.89 12.01 -18.05
N ASN A 372 13.99 12.94 -19.00
CA ASN A 372 13.30 14.21 -18.93
C ASN A 372 11.78 14.05 -18.91
N ILE A 373 11.23 13.22 -19.82
CA ILE A 373 9.79 12.94 -19.84
C ILE A 373 9.37 12.27 -18.53
N LEU A 374 10.14 11.31 -18.04
CA LEU A 374 9.84 10.60 -16.79
C LEU A 374 9.74 11.59 -15.62
N ASN A 375 10.70 12.53 -15.49
CA ASN A 375 10.68 13.53 -14.44
C ASN A 375 9.40 14.38 -14.45
N TYR A 376 8.95 14.81 -15.62
CA TYR A 376 7.69 15.57 -15.72
C TYR A 376 6.47 14.71 -15.36
N ILE A 377 6.43 13.48 -15.84
CA ILE A 377 5.31 12.56 -15.59
C ILE A 377 5.23 12.22 -14.10
N VAL A 378 6.38 11.92 -13.48
CA VAL A 378 6.43 11.61 -12.03
C VAL A 378 5.97 12.79 -11.19
N PHE A 379 6.35 14.02 -11.57
CA PHE A 379 5.88 15.22 -10.88
C PHE A 379 4.36 15.36 -10.94
N ILE A 380 3.77 15.20 -12.12
CA ILE A 380 2.30 15.23 -12.30
C ILE A 380 1.64 14.12 -11.49
N GLY A 381 2.17 12.90 -11.51
CA GLY A 381 1.69 11.77 -10.74
C GLY A 381 1.76 12.03 -9.23
N ALA A 382 2.89 12.56 -8.74
CA ALA A 382 3.08 12.90 -7.33
C ALA A 382 2.10 13.99 -6.87
N CYS A 383 1.91 15.03 -7.68
CA CYS A 383 0.90 16.07 -7.40
C CYS A 383 -0.51 15.47 -7.31
N GLY A 384 -0.85 14.56 -8.24
CA GLY A 384 -2.14 13.85 -8.19
C GLY A 384 -2.31 13.02 -6.92
N LEU A 385 -1.29 12.26 -6.51
CA LEU A 385 -1.29 11.50 -5.25
C LEU A 385 -1.47 12.42 -4.04
N VAL A 386 -0.74 13.54 -3.99
CA VAL A 386 -0.83 14.53 -2.91
C VAL A 386 -2.24 15.10 -2.80
N ILE A 387 -2.88 15.45 -3.92
CA ILE A 387 -4.27 15.95 -3.92
C ILE A 387 -5.21 14.91 -3.30
N VAL A 388 -5.11 13.64 -3.73
CA VAL A 388 -5.98 12.57 -3.19
C VAL A 388 -5.74 12.36 -1.70
N CYS A 389 -4.50 12.45 -1.23
CA CYS A 389 -4.17 12.29 0.19
C CYS A 389 -4.67 13.47 1.05
N ILE A 390 -4.59 14.71 0.53
CA ILE A 390 -4.97 15.92 1.29
C ILE A 390 -6.48 16.03 1.47
N ILE A 391 -7.27 15.70 0.44
CA ILE A 391 -8.74 15.89 0.48
C ILE A 391 -9.37 15.26 1.74
N PRO A 392 -9.17 13.99 2.08
CA PRO A 392 -9.76 13.41 3.28
C PRO A 392 -9.17 13.94 4.58
N ILE A 393 -7.88 14.32 4.61
CA ILE A 393 -7.25 14.92 5.80
C ILE A 393 -7.90 16.24 6.12
N VAL A 394 -8.10 17.09 5.13
CA VAL A 394 -8.79 18.37 5.27
C VAL A 394 -10.26 18.16 5.63
N ALA A 395 -10.94 17.21 4.99
CA ALA A 395 -12.33 16.87 5.30
C ALA A 395 -12.50 16.38 6.73
N SER A 396 -11.61 15.48 7.21
CA SER A 396 -11.68 14.99 8.60
C SER A 396 -11.45 16.10 9.62
N GLY A 397 -10.56 17.03 9.34
CA GLY A 397 -10.28 18.18 10.19
C GLY A 397 -11.41 19.20 10.22
N LEU A 398 -11.99 19.54 9.07
CA LEU A 398 -13.11 20.49 8.97
C LEU A 398 -14.40 19.96 9.63
N PHE A 399 -14.70 18.71 9.43
CA PHE A 399 -15.93 18.11 9.93
C PHE A 399 -15.78 17.47 11.31
N SER A 400 -14.56 17.50 11.90
CA SER A 400 -14.24 16.83 13.17
C SER A 400 -14.73 15.38 13.20
N VAL A 401 -14.70 14.72 12.06
CA VAL A 401 -14.94 13.28 11.95
C VAL A 401 -13.62 12.62 12.30
N GLY A 402 -13.60 11.82 13.36
CA GLY A 402 -12.40 11.08 13.77
C GLY A 402 -11.84 10.27 12.60
N ASN A 403 -10.68 9.68 12.76
CA ASN A 403 -9.96 8.95 11.71
C ASN A 403 -10.90 7.98 10.97
N LEU A 404 -11.34 8.40 9.79
CA LEU A 404 -12.04 7.52 8.87
C LEU A 404 -10.98 6.61 8.24
N SER A 405 -11.20 5.30 8.24
CA SER A 405 -10.41 4.35 7.45
C SER A 405 -10.51 4.64 5.95
N PHE A 406 -11.55 5.35 5.53
CA PHE A 406 -11.66 5.98 4.21
C PHE A 406 -10.75 7.21 4.02
N GLY A 407 -9.65 7.32 4.76
CA GLY A 407 -8.62 8.32 4.46
C GLY A 407 -8.13 8.19 3.01
N GLY A 408 -7.64 9.29 2.42
CA GLY A 408 -7.21 9.30 1.02
C GLY A 408 -6.22 8.20 0.66
N THR A 409 -5.36 7.83 1.61
CA THR A 409 -4.42 6.71 1.48
C THR A 409 -5.14 5.38 1.24
N SER A 410 -6.19 5.10 2.00
CA SER A 410 -6.97 3.86 1.89
C SER A 410 -7.71 3.75 0.56
N LEU A 411 -8.31 4.85 0.08
CA LEU A 411 -8.99 4.89 -1.22
C LEU A 411 -8.02 4.66 -2.38
N ILE A 412 -6.80 5.23 -2.31
CA ILE A 412 -5.76 5.00 -3.31
C ILE A 412 -5.34 3.52 -3.30
N ILE A 413 -5.14 2.93 -2.12
CA ILE A 413 -4.76 1.53 -1.99
C ILE A 413 -5.86 0.63 -2.56
N ILE A 414 -7.13 0.85 -2.18
CA ILE A 414 -8.27 0.07 -2.68
C ILE A 414 -8.33 0.14 -4.21
N ALA A 415 -8.37 1.34 -4.78
CA ALA A 415 -8.49 1.51 -6.23
C ALA A 415 -7.25 0.97 -6.97
N GLY A 416 -6.05 1.24 -6.47
CA GLY A 416 -4.80 0.79 -7.06
C GLY A 416 -4.70 -0.73 -7.11
N VAL A 417 -4.96 -1.40 -5.98
CA VAL A 417 -4.89 -2.87 -5.88
C VAL A 417 -5.96 -3.55 -6.73
N ILE A 418 -7.19 -3.02 -6.75
CA ILE A 418 -8.26 -3.55 -7.61
C ILE A 418 -7.86 -3.46 -9.08
N LEU A 419 -7.36 -2.30 -9.54
CA LEU A 419 -6.92 -2.13 -10.92
C LEU A 419 -5.75 -3.05 -11.28
N GLU A 420 -4.78 -3.20 -10.39
CA GLU A 420 -3.64 -4.09 -10.57
C GLU A 420 -4.09 -5.56 -10.66
N THR A 421 -4.99 -5.99 -9.78
CA THR A 421 -5.55 -7.34 -9.78
C THR A 421 -6.36 -7.62 -11.05
N ILE A 422 -7.16 -6.67 -11.53
CA ILE A 422 -7.91 -6.82 -12.78
C ILE A 422 -6.95 -6.97 -13.97
N LYS A 423 -5.89 -6.13 -14.05
CA LYS A 423 -4.86 -6.23 -15.10
C LYS A 423 -4.11 -7.57 -15.04
N ALA A 424 -3.85 -8.09 -13.83
CA ALA A 424 -3.26 -9.42 -13.66
C ALA A 424 -4.18 -10.54 -14.18
N VAL A 425 -5.49 -10.48 -13.89
CA VAL A 425 -6.49 -11.41 -14.44
C VAL A 425 -6.55 -11.34 -15.96
N GLU A 426 -6.58 -10.14 -16.54
CA GLU A 426 -6.60 -9.94 -18.00
C GLU A 426 -5.33 -10.49 -18.66
N SER A 427 -4.16 -10.28 -18.06
CA SER A 427 -2.89 -10.84 -18.54
C SER A 427 -2.90 -12.37 -18.55
N LEU A 428 -3.40 -13.01 -17.48
CA LEU A 428 -3.54 -14.47 -17.42
C LEU A 428 -4.46 -15.02 -18.50
N MET A 429 -5.53 -14.29 -18.85
CA MET A 429 -6.43 -14.70 -19.94
C MET A 429 -5.81 -14.55 -21.32
N LEU A 430 -4.99 -13.50 -21.56
CA LEU A 430 -4.33 -13.26 -22.85
C LEU A 430 -3.30 -14.33 -23.17
N VAL A 431 -2.47 -14.71 -22.18
CA VAL A 431 -1.44 -15.77 -22.35
C VAL A 431 -2.04 -17.09 -22.81
N ARG A 432 -3.26 -17.41 -22.40
CA ARG A 432 -3.94 -18.65 -22.79
C ARG A 432 -4.55 -18.60 -24.18
N ASN A 433 -5.08 -17.46 -24.61
CA ASN A 433 -5.58 -17.33 -26.00
C ASN A 433 -4.47 -17.56 -27.02
N TYR A 434 -3.22 -17.24 -26.67
CA TYR A 434 -2.05 -17.53 -27.53
C TYR A 434 -1.66 -19.01 -27.54
N LYS A 435 -1.82 -19.75 -26.42
CA LYS A 435 -1.54 -21.20 -26.36
C LYS A 435 -2.56 -22.02 -27.15
N GLY A 436 -3.81 -21.59 -27.24
CA GLY A 436 -4.83 -22.23 -28.08
C GLY A 436 -4.55 -22.16 -29.58
N PHE A 437 -3.81 -21.16 -30.04
CA PHE A 437 -3.41 -21.01 -31.47
C PHE A 437 -2.19 -21.85 -31.84
N LEU A 438 -1.46 -22.42 -30.89
CA LEU A 438 -0.27 -23.24 -31.15
C LEU A 438 -0.52 -24.75 -31.02
N ASN A 439 -1.72 -25.16 -30.63
CA ASN A 439 -2.11 -26.55 -30.41
C ASN A 439 -3.20 -27.04 -31.42
N ASP A 440 -3.49 -26.27 -32.46
CA ASP A 440 -4.29 -26.68 -33.61
C ASP A 440 -3.33 -26.91 -34.85
#